data_1238031f9032bb8c3a90d33e30b69e25
#
_entry.id   1238031f9032bb8c3a90d33e30b69e25
#
_cell.length_a   1.000
_cell.length_b   1.000
_cell.length_c   1.000
_cell.angle_alpha   90.00
_cell.angle_beta   90.00
_cell.angle_gamma   90.00
#
_symmetry.space_group_name_H-M   'P 1'
#
loop_
_entity.id
_entity.type
_entity.pdbx_description
1 polymer ?
#
loop_
_entity_poly.entity_id
_entity_poly.type
_entity_poly.pdbx_seq_one_letter_code
_entity_poly.pdbx_strand_id
1 'polypeptide(L)'
;VDGLFNDNINFLNPQDIESMEILKDPSSLAIFGVRGANGVIIITTKKAKEGQTRVNINGSFGFKSITDKIALTDAEGFKLLYNEQLRNEGNPEYNFSDWTGNTNWQDEIFQTGFITNNNISITGASDKNSFYLGAGYAYEQGNIKHEKYSKITLNISNDYKMTDNLKVGFQFNGARMLPADTKSVATALRAAPVAHVFNSEYGLYTSLPGFQKAQMNNPMVDVDLKANTTKAENYRGSGNVYGQWDFLKHFQFKAMFSLDYAS
;
A
#
# COMPACT_ATOMS: atom_id res chain seq x y z
N VAL A 1 1.68 -0.80 -18.74
CA VAL A 1 0.62 0.20 -18.65
C VAL A 1 0.72 1.13 -19.84
N ASP A 2 -0.32 1.22 -20.66
CA ASP A 2 -0.43 2.11 -21.84
C ASP A 2 0.77 2.07 -22.80
N GLY A 3 1.35 0.88 -22.98
CA GLY A 3 2.52 0.64 -23.79
C GLY A 3 3.87 0.83 -23.10
N LEU A 4 3.90 1.22 -21.84
CA LEU A 4 5.11 1.30 -21.02
C LEU A 4 5.27 0.05 -20.16
N PHE A 5 6.53 -0.41 -20.03
CA PHE A 5 6.87 -1.47 -19.10
C PHE A 5 6.95 -0.91 -17.67
N ASN A 6 6.31 -1.59 -16.74
CA ASN A 6 6.34 -1.27 -15.33
C ASN A 6 6.53 -2.55 -14.51
N ASP A 7 7.36 -2.49 -13.47
CA ASP A 7 7.61 -3.64 -12.59
C ASP A 7 6.47 -3.86 -11.57
N ASN A 8 5.69 -2.81 -11.30
CA ASN A 8 4.50 -2.86 -10.45
C ASN A 8 3.47 -1.82 -10.89
N ILE A 9 2.24 -1.99 -10.42
CA ILE A 9 1.09 -1.12 -10.74
C ILE A 9 0.55 -0.37 -9.51
N ASN A 10 1.28 -0.37 -8.39
CA ASN A 10 0.81 0.22 -7.14
C ASN A 10 0.53 1.73 -7.22
N PHE A 11 1.15 2.39 -8.21
CA PHE A 11 0.94 3.82 -8.47
C PHE A 11 -0.38 4.13 -9.18
N LEU A 12 -1.02 3.15 -9.82
CA LEU A 12 -2.29 3.38 -10.50
C LEU A 12 -3.46 3.44 -9.51
N ASN A 13 -4.45 4.24 -9.87
CA ASN A 13 -5.76 4.16 -9.25
C ASN A 13 -6.59 3.11 -10.02
N PRO A 14 -7.13 2.08 -9.36
CA PRO A 14 -7.98 1.09 -10.01
C PRO A 14 -9.19 1.70 -10.74
N GLN A 15 -9.69 2.83 -10.27
CA GLN A 15 -10.80 3.56 -10.90
C GLN A 15 -10.43 4.16 -12.27
N ASP A 16 -9.15 4.34 -12.55
CA ASP A 16 -8.66 4.86 -13.82
C ASP A 16 -8.34 3.76 -14.84
N ILE A 17 -8.49 2.48 -14.48
CA ILE A 17 -8.27 1.36 -15.39
C ILE A 17 -9.52 1.12 -16.26
N GLU A 18 -9.32 1.08 -17.56
CA GLU A 18 -10.36 0.69 -18.54
C GLU A 18 -10.38 -0.81 -18.73
N SER A 19 -9.21 -1.44 -18.96
CA SER A 19 -9.08 -2.89 -19.15
C SER A 19 -7.78 -3.42 -18.58
N MET A 20 -7.83 -4.70 -18.21
CA MET A 20 -6.67 -5.48 -17.79
C MET A 20 -6.70 -6.82 -18.52
N GLU A 21 -5.66 -7.13 -19.27
CA GLU A 21 -5.51 -8.35 -20.03
C GLU A 21 -4.27 -9.11 -19.56
N ILE A 22 -4.40 -10.40 -19.36
CA ILE A 22 -3.29 -11.26 -18.92
C ILE A 22 -2.89 -12.17 -20.07
N LEU A 23 -1.69 -11.98 -20.59
CA LEU A 23 -1.10 -12.81 -21.62
C LEU A 23 -0.23 -13.89 -20.98
N LYS A 24 -0.55 -15.15 -21.27
CA LYS A 24 0.20 -16.32 -20.80
C LYS A 24 0.63 -17.24 -21.95
N ASP A 25 0.05 -17.03 -23.12
CA ASP A 25 0.33 -17.81 -24.31
C ASP A 25 1.69 -17.41 -24.93
N PRO A 26 2.58 -18.37 -25.23
CA PRO A 26 3.91 -18.08 -25.79
C PRO A 26 3.89 -17.26 -27.08
N SER A 27 2.90 -17.47 -27.95
CA SER A 27 2.80 -16.72 -29.19
C SER A 27 2.51 -15.22 -28.95
N SER A 28 1.65 -14.92 -28.01
CA SER A 28 1.34 -13.56 -27.58
C SER A 28 2.49 -12.89 -26.83
N LEU A 29 3.31 -13.68 -26.12
CA LEU A 29 4.45 -13.18 -25.35
C LEU A 29 5.68 -12.89 -26.21
N ALA A 30 5.78 -13.46 -27.41
CA ALA A 30 6.93 -13.32 -28.27
C ALA A 30 7.31 -11.86 -28.60
N ILE A 31 6.32 -10.98 -28.71
CA ILE A 31 6.53 -9.55 -28.98
C ILE A 31 7.16 -8.78 -27.81
N PHE A 32 7.12 -9.34 -26.58
CA PHE A 32 7.68 -8.73 -25.38
C PHE A 32 9.08 -9.22 -25.04
N GLY A 33 9.61 -10.19 -25.83
CA GLY A 33 10.92 -10.76 -25.65
C GLY A 33 11.12 -11.39 -24.27
N VAL A 34 12.34 -11.32 -23.74
CA VAL A 34 12.71 -11.92 -22.45
C VAL A 34 11.92 -11.37 -21.25
N ARG A 35 11.41 -10.14 -21.35
CA ARG A 35 10.57 -9.54 -20.30
C ARG A 35 9.19 -10.19 -20.19
N GLY A 36 8.74 -10.86 -21.24
CA GLY A 36 7.47 -11.60 -21.26
C GLY A 36 7.54 -13.02 -20.71
N ALA A 37 8.72 -13.54 -20.34
CA ALA A 37 8.91 -14.97 -20.01
C ALA A 37 7.99 -15.51 -18.90
N ASN A 38 7.60 -14.68 -17.93
CA ASN A 38 6.71 -15.04 -16.83
C ASN A 38 5.25 -14.63 -17.05
N GLY A 39 4.89 -14.19 -18.27
CA GLY A 39 3.60 -13.60 -18.59
C GLY A 39 3.63 -12.08 -18.58
N VAL A 40 2.63 -11.47 -19.23
CA VAL A 40 2.48 -10.02 -19.35
C VAL A 40 1.06 -9.62 -18.93
N ILE A 41 0.96 -8.58 -18.12
CA ILE A 41 -0.31 -7.92 -17.81
C ILE A 41 -0.35 -6.60 -18.58
N ILE A 42 -1.26 -6.52 -19.53
CA ILE A 42 -1.52 -5.28 -20.27
C ILE A 42 -2.60 -4.51 -19.52
N ILE A 43 -2.28 -3.27 -19.16
CA ILE A 43 -3.24 -2.37 -18.53
C ILE A 43 -3.45 -1.17 -19.44
N THR A 44 -4.71 -0.92 -19.75
CA THR A 44 -5.13 0.27 -20.49
C THR A 44 -5.88 1.20 -19.54
N THR A 45 -5.43 2.43 -19.43
CA THR A 45 -6.12 3.43 -18.62
C THR A 45 -7.27 4.09 -19.41
N LYS A 46 -8.25 4.62 -18.66
CA LYS A 46 -9.43 5.26 -19.23
C LYS A 46 -9.06 6.45 -20.09
N LYS A 47 -9.71 6.52 -21.24
CA LYS A 47 -9.69 7.66 -22.16
C LYS A 47 -11.12 8.11 -22.40
N ALA A 48 -11.28 9.36 -22.82
CA ALA A 48 -12.60 9.83 -23.21
C ALA A 48 -13.06 9.11 -24.49
N LYS A 49 -14.32 8.68 -24.49
CA LYS A 49 -15.02 8.21 -25.67
C LYS A 49 -15.84 9.39 -26.24
N GLU A 50 -16.14 9.36 -27.51
CA GLU A 50 -16.97 10.40 -28.16
C GLU A 50 -18.25 10.66 -27.36
N GLY A 51 -18.60 11.93 -27.17
CA GLY A 51 -19.82 12.32 -26.47
C GLY A 51 -19.63 13.52 -25.53
N GLN A 52 -20.63 13.72 -24.68
CA GLN A 52 -20.67 14.84 -23.75
C GLN A 52 -19.64 14.74 -22.66
N THR A 53 -19.21 15.88 -22.15
CA THR A 53 -18.38 15.95 -20.95
C THR A 53 -19.11 15.30 -19.76
N ARG A 54 -18.42 14.41 -19.07
CA ARG A 54 -18.93 13.69 -17.90
C ARG A 54 -18.00 13.91 -16.71
N VAL A 55 -18.61 14.14 -15.56
CA VAL A 55 -17.92 14.16 -14.28
C VAL A 55 -18.35 12.92 -13.49
N ASN A 56 -17.38 12.14 -13.03
CA ASN A 56 -17.66 10.99 -12.19
C ASN A 56 -17.00 11.23 -10.83
N ILE A 57 -17.76 11.02 -9.76
CA ILE A 57 -17.27 11.11 -8.38
C ILE A 57 -17.59 9.78 -7.72
N ASN A 58 -16.57 9.11 -7.21
CA ASN A 58 -16.69 7.85 -6.48
C ASN A 58 -16.02 8.01 -5.13
N GLY A 59 -16.72 7.65 -4.07
CA GLY A 59 -16.20 7.65 -2.73
C GLY A 59 -16.60 6.36 -2.01
N SER A 60 -15.68 5.80 -1.25
CA SER A 60 -15.94 4.69 -0.35
C SER A 60 -15.22 4.89 0.97
N PHE A 61 -15.83 4.41 2.03
CA PHE A 61 -15.21 4.39 3.35
C PHE A 61 -15.62 3.09 4.06
N GLY A 62 -14.80 2.71 4.99
CA GLY A 62 -15.03 1.50 5.78
C GLY A 62 -14.12 1.43 6.99
N PHE A 63 -14.36 0.41 7.78
CA PHE A 63 -13.52 0.08 8.93
C PHE A 63 -12.99 -1.33 8.75
N LYS A 64 -11.77 -1.55 9.21
CA LYS A 64 -11.19 -2.88 9.31
C LYS A 64 -10.78 -3.18 10.74
N SER A 65 -11.06 -4.36 11.20
CA SER A 65 -10.66 -4.85 12.51
C SER A 65 -10.03 -6.23 12.37
N ILE A 66 -9.27 -6.62 13.36
CA ILE A 66 -8.79 -7.99 13.47
C ILE A 66 -9.96 -8.89 13.82
N THR A 67 -10.17 -9.94 13.05
CA THR A 67 -11.26 -10.89 13.25
C THR A 67 -10.98 -11.86 14.37
N ASP A 68 -9.68 -12.20 14.58
CA ASP A 68 -9.30 -13.15 15.60
C ASP A 68 -7.90 -12.80 16.16
N LYS A 69 -7.67 -13.16 17.40
CA LYS A 69 -6.40 -12.98 18.11
C LYS A 69 -5.89 -14.34 18.58
N ILE A 70 -4.59 -14.47 18.67
CA ILE A 70 -3.98 -15.70 19.20
C ILE A 70 -4.27 -15.78 20.70
N ALA A 71 -4.89 -16.88 21.14
CA ALA A 71 -5.09 -17.13 22.55
C ALA A 71 -3.73 -17.38 23.23
N LEU A 72 -3.36 -16.50 24.13
CA LEU A 72 -2.15 -16.60 24.93
C LEU A 72 -2.53 -16.77 26.40
N THR A 73 -1.60 -17.31 27.20
CA THR A 73 -1.78 -17.38 28.64
C THR A 73 -1.77 -15.99 29.27
N ASP A 74 -2.48 -15.84 30.36
CA ASP A 74 -2.44 -14.66 31.22
C ASP A 74 -1.19 -14.64 32.11
N ALA A 75 -1.08 -13.62 32.97
CA ALA A 75 0.08 -13.46 33.85
C ALA A 75 0.24 -14.61 34.84
N GLU A 76 -0.83 -15.15 35.38
CA GLU A 76 -0.76 -16.24 36.36
C GLU A 76 -0.31 -17.55 35.70
N GLY A 77 -0.91 -17.89 34.55
CA GLY A 77 -0.47 -19.05 33.79
C GLY A 77 0.96 -18.91 33.28
N PHE A 78 1.38 -17.70 32.89
CA PHE A 78 2.76 -17.44 32.49
C PHE A 78 3.75 -17.67 33.64
N LYS A 79 3.47 -17.13 34.83
CA LYS A 79 4.33 -17.33 36.04
C LYS A 79 4.47 -18.80 36.37
N LEU A 80 3.34 -19.54 36.31
CA LEU A 80 3.33 -20.98 36.59
C LEU A 80 4.22 -21.74 35.60
N LEU A 81 4.00 -21.56 34.31
CA LEU A 81 4.74 -22.26 33.26
C LEU A 81 6.22 -21.89 33.25
N TYR A 82 6.57 -20.62 33.46
CA TYR A 82 7.95 -20.16 33.48
C TYR A 82 8.74 -20.76 34.68
N ASN A 83 8.13 -20.76 35.86
CA ASN A 83 8.75 -21.36 37.03
C ASN A 83 8.81 -22.90 36.97
N GLU A 84 7.83 -23.54 36.31
CA GLU A 84 7.90 -24.98 36.03
C GLU A 84 9.07 -25.30 35.10
N GLN A 85 9.26 -24.51 34.03
CA GLN A 85 10.42 -24.65 33.14
C GLN A 85 11.72 -24.53 33.91
N LEU A 86 11.89 -23.50 34.75
CA LEU A 86 13.10 -23.31 35.59
C LEU A 86 13.36 -24.50 36.51
N ARG A 87 12.33 -25.02 37.17
CA ARG A 87 12.44 -26.22 38.01
C ARG A 87 12.91 -27.44 37.21
N ASN A 88 12.35 -27.64 36.02
CA ASN A 88 12.73 -28.76 35.16
C ASN A 88 14.17 -28.67 34.66
N GLU A 89 14.69 -27.43 34.53
CA GLU A 89 16.10 -27.16 34.20
C GLU A 89 17.05 -27.20 35.41
N GLY A 90 16.52 -27.40 36.63
CA GLY A 90 17.31 -27.38 37.88
C GLY A 90 17.68 -25.96 38.34
N ASN A 91 17.00 -24.95 37.83
CA ASN A 91 17.21 -23.56 38.22
C ASN A 91 16.24 -23.13 39.34
N PRO A 92 16.62 -22.13 40.15
CA PRO A 92 15.71 -21.54 41.14
C PRO A 92 14.55 -20.82 40.43
N GLU A 93 13.39 -20.82 41.07
CA GLU A 93 12.21 -20.08 40.56
C GLU A 93 12.49 -18.57 40.48
N TYR A 94 11.90 -17.93 39.46
CA TYR A 94 11.95 -16.49 39.32
C TYR A 94 10.96 -15.82 40.27
N ASN A 95 11.43 -14.79 40.98
CA ASN A 95 10.56 -14.00 41.83
C ASN A 95 9.77 -12.97 41.04
N PHE A 96 8.46 -13.14 40.98
CA PHE A 96 7.55 -12.25 40.28
C PHE A 96 6.89 -11.20 41.19
N SER A 97 7.37 -10.98 42.45
CA SER A 97 6.72 -10.04 43.38
C SER A 97 6.54 -8.63 42.84
N ASP A 98 7.51 -8.15 42.05
CA ASP A 98 7.51 -6.81 41.48
C ASP A 98 6.76 -6.75 40.15
N TRP A 99 6.26 -7.87 39.66
CA TRP A 99 5.60 -8.03 38.36
C TRP A 99 4.10 -8.29 38.54
N THR A 100 3.34 -7.20 38.71
CA THR A 100 1.91 -7.26 39.07
C THR A 100 1.00 -7.03 37.86
N GLY A 101 1.56 -6.83 36.67
CA GLY A 101 0.80 -6.65 35.45
C GLY A 101 0.08 -7.92 34.99
N ASN A 102 -0.95 -7.74 34.19
CA ASN A 102 -1.64 -8.80 33.44
C ASN A 102 -2.05 -8.22 32.08
N THR A 103 -1.07 -7.99 31.22
CA THR A 103 -1.21 -7.25 29.98
C THR A 103 -1.44 -8.18 28.81
N ASN A 104 -2.56 -8.04 28.13
CA ASN A 104 -2.75 -8.61 26.80
C ASN A 104 -2.12 -7.67 25.75
N TRP A 105 -0.90 -7.95 25.36
CA TRP A 105 -0.14 -7.11 24.44
C TRP A 105 -0.78 -6.98 23.06
N GLN A 106 -1.60 -7.94 22.62
CA GLN A 106 -2.33 -7.84 21.38
C GLN A 106 -3.41 -6.74 21.46
N ASP A 107 -4.09 -6.62 22.60
CA ASP A 107 -5.09 -5.58 22.82
C ASP A 107 -4.44 -4.18 22.85
N GLU A 108 -3.21 -4.11 23.34
CA GLU A 108 -2.49 -2.85 23.42
C GLU A 108 -2.01 -2.34 22.05
N ILE A 109 -1.56 -3.22 21.17
CA ILE A 109 -1.02 -2.81 19.86
C ILE A 109 -2.09 -2.68 18.78
N PHE A 110 -3.22 -3.40 18.89
CA PHE A 110 -4.24 -3.43 17.86
C PHE A 110 -5.26 -2.30 17.99
N GLN A 111 -5.82 -1.91 16.85
CA GLN A 111 -6.89 -0.94 16.73
C GLN A 111 -7.82 -1.29 15.59
N THR A 112 -9.01 -0.69 15.58
CA THR A 112 -9.86 -0.66 14.38
C THR A 112 -9.35 0.44 13.46
N GLY A 113 -9.00 0.07 12.24
CA GLY A 113 -8.51 0.98 11.21
C GLY A 113 -9.66 1.58 10.40
N PHE A 114 -9.44 2.78 9.87
CA PHE A 114 -10.34 3.46 8.93
C PHE A 114 -9.75 3.38 7.52
N ILE A 115 -10.61 3.12 6.53
CA ILE A 115 -10.24 3.06 5.12
C ILE A 115 -11.12 4.02 4.34
N THR A 116 -10.53 4.79 3.44
CA THR A 116 -11.29 5.57 2.46
C THR A 116 -10.59 5.60 1.11
N ASN A 117 -11.39 5.52 0.04
CA ASN A 117 -10.94 5.70 -1.34
C ASN A 117 -11.89 6.68 -2.00
N ASN A 118 -11.35 7.78 -2.51
CA ASN A 118 -12.09 8.83 -3.19
C ASN A 118 -11.46 9.08 -4.55
N ASN A 119 -12.29 9.21 -5.57
CA ASN A 119 -11.86 9.49 -6.92
C ASN A 119 -12.81 10.50 -7.58
N ILE A 120 -12.24 11.44 -8.28
CA ILE A 120 -12.96 12.33 -9.19
C ILE A 120 -12.35 12.20 -10.56
N SER A 121 -13.17 12.09 -11.60
CA SER A 121 -12.70 12.15 -12.96
C SER A 121 -13.61 12.96 -13.87
N ILE A 122 -12.99 13.61 -14.82
CA ILE A 122 -13.65 14.41 -15.86
C ILE A 122 -13.20 13.86 -17.20
N THR A 123 -14.17 13.54 -18.04
CA THR A 123 -13.94 13.09 -19.41
C THR A 123 -14.71 13.98 -20.37
N GLY A 124 -14.12 14.29 -21.49
CA GLY A 124 -14.81 15.02 -22.56
C GLY A 124 -14.22 14.69 -23.91
N ALA A 125 -15.06 14.61 -24.92
CA ALA A 125 -14.61 14.40 -26.29
C ALA A 125 -15.46 15.23 -27.26
N SER A 126 -14.80 15.74 -28.27
CA SER A 126 -15.37 16.37 -29.47
C SER A 126 -14.77 15.70 -30.70
N ASP A 127 -15.18 16.12 -31.89
CA ASP A 127 -14.64 15.58 -33.14
C ASP A 127 -13.11 15.69 -33.26
N LYS A 128 -12.52 16.69 -32.61
CA LYS A 128 -11.08 16.97 -32.69
C LYS A 128 -10.29 16.69 -31.42
N ASN A 129 -10.95 16.69 -30.28
CA ASN A 129 -10.26 16.60 -29.00
C ASN A 129 -10.93 15.62 -28.04
N SER A 130 -10.16 14.77 -27.41
CA SER A 130 -10.63 13.93 -26.30
C SER A 130 -9.69 14.02 -25.14
N PHE A 131 -10.23 14.21 -23.93
CA PHE A 131 -9.43 14.34 -22.73
C PHE A 131 -9.98 13.53 -21.56
N TYR A 132 -9.10 13.07 -20.72
CA TYR A 132 -9.39 12.48 -19.42
C TYR A 132 -8.55 13.19 -18.36
N LEU A 133 -9.17 13.54 -17.25
CA LEU A 133 -8.51 14.01 -16.03
C LEU A 133 -9.08 13.23 -14.86
N GLY A 134 -8.24 12.48 -14.14
CA GLY A 134 -8.59 11.73 -12.95
C GLY A 134 -7.69 12.12 -11.77
N ALA A 135 -8.27 12.29 -10.59
CA ALA A 135 -7.57 12.49 -9.36
C ALA A 135 -8.13 11.55 -8.28
N GLY A 136 -7.24 10.88 -7.56
CA GLY A 136 -7.61 9.91 -6.54
C GLY A 136 -6.88 10.13 -5.23
N TYR A 137 -7.57 9.84 -4.13
CA TYR A 137 -7.02 9.80 -2.78
C TYR A 137 -7.45 8.53 -2.09
N ALA A 138 -6.47 7.74 -1.66
CA ALA A 138 -6.67 6.57 -0.83
C ALA A 138 -5.98 6.78 0.52
N TYR A 139 -6.65 6.45 1.59
CA TYR A 139 -6.11 6.45 2.94
C TYR A 139 -6.54 5.19 3.66
N GLU A 140 -5.61 4.58 4.36
CA GLU A 140 -5.83 3.39 5.16
C GLU A 140 -5.07 3.50 6.48
N GLN A 141 -5.79 3.41 7.57
CA GLN A 141 -5.24 3.22 8.90
C GLN A 141 -5.10 1.72 9.15
N GLY A 142 -3.91 1.28 9.55
CA GLY A 142 -3.62 -0.12 9.84
C GLY A 142 -4.33 -0.63 11.09
N ASN A 143 -4.35 -1.96 11.23
CA ASN A 143 -4.85 -2.61 12.44
C ASN A 143 -3.88 -2.54 13.62
N ILE A 144 -2.63 -2.16 13.38
CA ILE A 144 -1.67 -1.84 14.43
C ILE A 144 -1.67 -0.32 14.61
N LYS A 145 -1.59 0.15 15.86
CA LYS A 145 -1.54 1.57 16.20
C LYS A 145 -0.41 2.27 15.40
N HIS A 146 -0.68 3.48 14.93
CA HIS A 146 0.22 4.34 14.13
C HIS A 146 0.55 3.84 12.72
N GLU A 147 0.08 2.69 12.30
CA GLU A 147 0.18 2.26 10.91
C GLU A 147 -0.74 3.10 10.02
N LYS A 148 -0.17 3.73 8.99
CA LYS A 148 -0.94 4.57 8.04
C LYS A 148 -0.38 4.40 6.65
N TYR A 149 -1.26 4.26 5.70
CA TYR A 149 -0.97 4.31 4.28
C TYR A 149 -1.75 5.45 3.64
N SER A 150 -1.14 6.20 2.75
CA SER A 150 -1.88 7.12 1.90
C SER A 150 -1.31 7.15 0.50
N LYS A 151 -2.19 7.38 -0.46
CA LYS A 151 -1.84 7.49 -1.87
C LYS A 151 -2.66 8.61 -2.51
N ILE A 152 -1.96 9.51 -3.20
CA ILE A 152 -2.57 10.48 -4.10
C ILE A 152 -2.19 10.07 -5.51
N THR A 153 -3.16 10.06 -6.42
CA THR A 153 -2.95 9.75 -7.84
C THR A 153 -3.48 10.85 -8.72
N LEU A 154 -2.81 11.06 -9.85
CA LEU A 154 -3.22 11.95 -10.91
C LEU A 154 -3.05 11.24 -12.25
N ASN A 155 -4.09 11.22 -13.06
CA ASN A 155 -4.07 10.66 -14.41
C ASN A 155 -4.60 11.72 -15.38
N ILE A 156 -3.81 12.03 -16.39
CA ILE A 156 -4.17 13.02 -17.43
C ILE A 156 -3.90 12.38 -18.78
N SER A 157 -4.85 12.42 -19.66
CA SER A 157 -4.62 12.09 -21.07
C SER A 157 -5.38 13.05 -22.01
N ASN A 158 -4.76 13.32 -23.13
CA ASN A 158 -5.38 14.12 -24.18
C ASN A 158 -4.95 13.59 -25.53
N ASP A 159 -5.92 13.47 -26.43
CA ASP A 159 -5.74 13.12 -27.83
C ASP A 159 -6.34 14.25 -28.70
N TYR A 160 -5.56 14.80 -29.60
CA TYR A 160 -5.96 15.90 -30.47
C TYR A 160 -5.74 15.52 -31.93
N LYS A 161 -6.80 15.58 -32.72
CA LYS A 161 -6.77 15.44 -34.22
C LYS A 161 -6.38 16.77 -34.80
N MET A 162 -5.11 16.93 -35.19
CA MET A 162 -4.62 18.16 -35.82
C MET A 162 -5.22 18.32 -37.23
N THR A 163 -5.29 17.21 -37.98
CA THR A 163 -5.92 17.09 -39.28
C THR A 163 -6.67 15.76 -39.36
N ASP A 164 -7.34 15.46 -40.46
CA ASP A 164 -8.04 14.17 -40.62
C ASP A 164 -7.11 12.97 -40.59
N ASN A 165 -5.83 13.17 -40.85
CA ASN A 165 -4.83 12.11 -40.92
C ASN A 165 -3.66 12.30 -39.96
N LEU A 166 -3.65 13.32 -39.10
CA LEU A 166 -2.62 13.57 -38.09
C LEU A 166 -3.24 13.72 -36.72
N LYS A 167 -2.87 12.81 -35.81
CA LYS A 167 -3.26 12.82 -34.42
C LYS A 167 -2.03 12.97 -33.53
N VAL A 168 -2.10 13.81 -32.54
CA VAL A 168 -1.11 13.92 -31.47
C VAL A 168 -1.78 13.66 -30.12
N GLY A 169 -1.03 13.14 -29.17
CA GLY A 169 -1.59 12.91 -27.85
C GLY A 169 -0.51 12.81 -26.80
N PHE A 170 -0.93 12.95 -25.56
CA PHE A 170 -0.09 12.69 -24.41
C PHE A 170 -0.88 11.97 -23.31
N GLN A 171 -0.14 11.31 -22.45
CA GLN A 171 -0.65 10.66 -21.25
C GLN A 171 0.35 10.81 -20.12
N PHE A 172 -0.15 11.05 -18.93
CA PHE A 172 0.63 11.15 -17.71
C PHE A 172 -0.10 10.47 -16.56
N ASN A 173 0.62 9.63 -15.83
CA ASN A 173 0.19 9.01 -14.58
C ASN A 173 1.18 9.41 -13.49
N GLY A 174 0.69 10.03 -12.45
CA GLY A 174 1.49 10.42 -11.29
C GLY A 174 0.92 9.86 -9.99
N ALA A 175 1.80 9.49 -9.07
CA ALA A 175 1.41 9.08 -7.74
C ALA A 175 2.42 9.53 -6.69
N ARG A 176 1.91 9.94 -5.53
CA ARG A 176 2.64 10.06 -4.28
C ARG A 176 2.08 9.05 -3.31
N MET A 177 2.95 8.21 -2.77
CA MET A 177 2.58 7.15 -1.83
C MET A 177 3.37 7.31 -0.54
N LEU A 178 2.66 7.27 0.57
CA LEU A 178 3.23 7.13 1.91
C LEU A 178 2.96 5.69 2.35
N PRO A 179 3.92 4.77 2.18
CA PRO A 179 3.73 3.38 2.54
C PRO A 179 3.52 3.23 4.05
N ALA A 180 2.74 2.24 4.45
CA ALA A 180 2.62 1.88 5.84
C ALA A 180 3.97 1.35 6.35
N ASP A 181 4.44 1.87 7.48
CA ASP A 181 5.55 1.26 8.20
C ASP A 181 5.00 0.07 8.98
N THR A 182 5.18 -1.13 8.43
CA THR A 182 4.65 -2.36 9.00
C THR A 182 5.31 -2.67 10.33
N LYS A 183 4.51 -2.67 11.39
CA LYS A 183 4.96 -3.03 12.75
C LYS A 183 4.90 -4.53 12.96
N SER A 184 5.85 -5.04 13.73
CA SER A 184 5.88 -6.47 14.04
C SER A 184 4.91 -6.82 15.16
N VAL A 185 4.02 -7.78 14.92
CA VAL A 185 3.18 -8.41 15.94
C VAL A 185 3.99 -9.39 16.82
N ALA A 186 5.13 -9.86 16.30
CA ALA A 186 5.93 -10.89 16.97
C ALA A 186 6.41 -10.49 18.37
N THR A 187 6.70 -9.21 18.59
CA THR A 187 7.08 -8.68 19.92
C THR A 187 5.93 -8.83 20.90
N ALA A 188 4.70 -8.46 20.49
CA ALA A 188 3.52 -8.57 21.34
C ALA A 188 3.13 -10.02 21.67
N LEU A 189 3.36 -10.96 20.75
CA LEU A 189 3.08 -12.38 20.99
C LEU A 189 4.06 -13.05 21.95
N ARG A 190 5.26 -12.47 22.12
CA ARG A 190 6.33 -13.06 22.95
C ARG A 190 6.56 -12.32 24.27
N ALA A 191 6.08 -11.10 24.39
CA ALA A 191 6.27 -10.31 25.60
C ALA A 191 5.53 -10.92 26.79
N ALA A 192 6.23 -11.04 27.92
CA ALA A 192 5.65 -11.55 29.14
C ALA A 192 4.47 -10.68 29.60
N PRO A 193 3.31 -11.28 29.88
CA PRO A 193 2.11 -10.54 30.26
C PRO A 193 2.19 -9.92 31.65
N VAL A 194 3.20 -10.26 32.45
CA VAL A 194 3.40 -9.77 33.82
C VAL A 194 3.86 -8.31 33.90
N ALA A 195 4.32 -7.72 32.81
CA ALA A 195 4.72 -6.33 32.76
C ALA A 195 3.51 -5.42 32.47
N HIS A 196 3.43 -4.28 33.16
CA HIS A 196 2.51 -3.20 32.77
C HIS A 196 2.97 -2.53 31.48
N VAL A 197 2.04 -1.96 30.70
CA VAL A 197 2.38 -1.17 29.52
C VAL A 197 3.17 0.07 29.90
N PHE A 198 2.71 0.74 30.96
CA PHE A 198 3.17 2.07 31.32
C PHE A 198 3.43 2.17 32.81
N ASN A 199 4.50 2.85 33.19
CA ASN A 199 4.74 3.24 34.56
C ASN A 199 4.08 4.60 34.82
N SER A 200 3.02 4.61 35.63
CA SER A 200 2.23 5.80 35.91
C SER A 200 2.98 6.85 36.71
N GLU A 201 3.98 6.46 37.48
CA GLU A 201 4.77 7.37 38.31
C GLU A 201 5.71 8.24 37.48
N TYR A 202 6.35 7.65 36.45
CA TYR A 202 7.35 8.33 35.65
C TYR A 202 6.85 8.74 34.27
N GLY A 203 5.64 8.33 33.86
CA GLY A 203 5.11 8.60 32.54
C GLY A 203 5.89 7.91 31.41
N LEU A 204 6.50 6.76 31.68
CA LEU A 204 7.36 6.03 30.75
C LEU A 204 6.85 4.61 30.51
N TYR A 205 7.20 4.02 29.37
CA TYR A 205 6.95 2.63 29.10
C TYR A 205 7.74 1.72 30.06
N THR A 206 7.08 0.72 30.62
CA THR A 206 7.70 -0.23 31.53
C THR A 206 8.65 -1.14 30.76
N SER A 207 9.84 -1.42 31.31
CA SER A 207 10.73 -2.46 30.80
C SER A 207 10.11 -3.84 30.97
N LEU A 208 10.48 -4.78 30.11
CA LEU A 208 10.16 -6.18 30.32
C LEU A 208 11.04 -6.81 31.43
N PRO A 209 10.65 -7.98 32.00
CA PRO A 209 11.44 -8.68 32.97
C PRO A 209 12.87 -8.96 32.53
N GLY A 210 13.78 -9.14 33.51
CA GLY A 210 15.22 -9.30 33.31
C GLY A 210 15.59 -10.38 32.27
N PHE A 211 14.83 -11.46 32.21
CA PHE A 211 15.04 -12.55 31.26
C PHE A 211 14.62 -12.20 29.80
N GLN A 212 13.88 -11.13 29.60
CA GLN A 212 13.43 -10.68 28.23
C GLN A 212 14.02 -9.34 27.79
N LYS A 213 14.29 -8.41 28.72
CA LYS A 213 14.70 -7.03 28.39
C LYS A 213 15.95 -6.91 27.53
N ALA A 214 16.82 -7.92 27.54
CA ALA A 214 18.01 -7.94 26.69
C ALA A 214 17.73 -8.35 25.24
N GLN A 215 16.58 -8.95 24.98
CA GLN A 215 16.22 -9.52 23.67
C GLN A 215 15.12 -8.73 22.97
N MET A 216 14.28 -8.03 23.72
CA MET A 216 13.12 -7.31 23.17
C MET A 216 12.69 -6.16 24.08
N ASN A 217 12.10 -5.16 23.47
CA ASN A 217 11.49 -4.04 24.18
C ASN A 217 10.02 -4.31 24.51
N ASN A 218 9.46 -3.45 25.34
CA ASN A 218 8.01 -3.34 25.49
C ASN A 218 7.38 -3.14 24.10
N PRO A 219 6.37 -3.94 23.70
CA PRO A 219 5.75 -3.87 22.38
C PRO A 219 5.25 -2.47 21.99
N MET A 220 4.77 -1.70 22.94
CA MET A 220 4.30 -0.34 22.69
C MET A 220 5.44 0.63 22.37
N VAL A 221 6.63 0.43 22.93
CA VAL A 221 7.82 1.22 22.57
C VAL A 221 8.16 1.03 21.11
N ASP A 222 8.14 -0.22 20.61
CA ASP A 222 8.41 -0.50 19.21
C ASP A 222 7.36 0.13 18.29
N VAL A 223 6.10 0.11 18.69
CA VAL A 223 4.98 0.71 17.92
C VAL A 223 5.14 2.23 17.85
N ASP A 224 5.43 2.90 18.97
CA ASP A 224 5.49 4.36 19.05
C ASP A 224 6.79 4.94 18.47
N LEU A 225 7.94 4.34 18.75
CA LEU A 225 9.22 4.84 18.22
C LEU A 225 9.27 4.78 16.69
N LYS A 226 8.81 3.68 16.11
CA LYS A 226 8.77 3.54 14.65
C LYS A 226 7.81 4.52 14.01
N ALA A 227 6.69 4.84 14.67
CA ALA A 227 5.75 5.85 14.17
C ALA A 227 6.40 7.23 13.99
N ASN A 228 7.42 7.55 14.78
CA ASN A 228 8.06 8.85 14.79
C ASN A 228 9.34 8.92 13.94
N THR A 229 9.91 7.79 13.57
CA THR A 229 11.24 7.74 12.93
C THR A 229 11.21 7.43 11.44
N THR A 230 10.17 6.76 10.93
CA THR A 230 10.12 6.31 9.53
C THR A 230 9.11 7.12 8.74
N LYS A 231 9.60 7.99 7.86
CA LYS A 231 8.79 8.69 6.85
C LYS A 231 9.29 8.31 5.47
N ALA A 232 8.86 7.16 4.98
CA ALA A 232 9.11 6.81 3.59
C ALA A 232 8.08 7.53 2.70
N GLU A 233 8.55 8.18 1.66
CA GLU A 233 7.71 8.77 0.61
C GLU A 233 8.18 8.23 -0.72
N ASN A 234 7.26 7.67 -1.50
CA ASN A 234 7.55 7.18 -2.83
C ASN A 234 6.80 8.05 -3.85
N TYR A 235 7.52 8.50 -4.84
CA TYR A 235 6.96 9.23 -5.98
C TYR A 235 7.09 8.37 -7.23
N ARG A 236 6.03 8.32 -8.01
CA ARG A 236 6.04 7.69 -9.33
C ARG A 236 5.42 8.62 -10.34
N GLY A 237 6.09 8.78 -11.47
CA GLY A 237 5.57 9.50 -12.61
C GLY A 237 5.89 8.74 -13.89
N SER A 238 4.89 8.43 -14.67
CA SER A 238 5.07 7.84 -16.01
C SER A 238 4.25 8.60 -17.02
N GLY A 239 4.80 8.82 -18.20
CA GLY A 239 4.09 9.52 -19.23
C GLY A 239 4.63 9.27 -20.62
N ASN A 240 3.82 9.55 -21.61
CA ASN A 240 4.21 9.48 -22.99
C ASN A 240 3.60 10.64 -23.81
N VAL A 241 4.28 10.99 -24.89
CA VAL A 241 3.78 11.87 -25.93
C VAL A 241 3.89 11.11 -27.24
N TYR A 242 2.89 11.18 -28.07
CA TYR A 242 2.90 10.47 -29.34
C TYR A 242 2.32 11.28 -30.49
N GLY A 243 2.79 10.99 -31.69
CA GLY A 243 2.22 11.40 -32.93
C GLY A 243 1.86 10.20 -33.80
N GLN A 244 0.70 10.22 -34.39
CA GLN A 244 0.21 9.20 -35.31
C GLN A 244 -0.19 9.85 -36.61
N TRP A 245 0.36 9.33 -37.71
CA TRP A 245 0.09 9.82 -39.06
C TRP A 245 -0.43 8.68 -39.95
N ASP A 246 -1.64 8.83 -40.45
CA ASP A 246 -2.28 7.91 -41.38
C ASP A 246 -2.06 8.43 -42.80
N PHE A 247 -1.43 7.63 -43.66
CA PHE A 247 -1.09 8.04 -45.04
C PHE A 247 -1.35 6.92 -46.05
N LEU A 248 -1.49 7.27 -47.29
CA LEU A 248 -1.77 6.37 -48.43
C LEU A 248 -2.89 5.34 -48.15
N LYS A 249 -3.95 5.74 -47.45
CA LYS A 249 -5.17 4.96 -47.09
C LYS A 249 -4.96 3.70 -46.25
N HIS A 250 -3.79 3.08 -46.30
CA HIS A 250 -3.53 1.77 -45.64
C HIS A 250 -2.32 1.78 -44.73
N PHE A 251 -1.62 2.87 -44.59
CA PHE A 251 -0.42 2.97 -43.78
C PHE A 251 -0.60 3.90 -42.61
N GLN A 252 -0.13 3.46 -41.45
CA GLN A 252 -0.09 4.26 -40.25
C GLN A 252 1.33 4.29 -39.71
N PHE A 253 1.83 5.45 -39.42
CA PHE A 253 3.08 5.66 -38.69
C PHE A 253 2.77 6.25 -37.32
N LYS A 254 3.28 5.61 -36.24
CA LYS A 254 3.15 6.12 -34.89
C LYS A 254 4.53 6.21 -34.25
N ALA A 255 4.89 7.39 -33.79
CA ALA A 255 6.07 7.64 -32.96
C ALA A 255 5.63 8.01 -31.55
N MET A 256 6.32 7.46 -30.55
CA MET A 256 6.02 7.71 -29.13
C MET A 256 7.33 7.91 -28.37
N PHE A 257 7.36 8.94 -27.55
CA PHE A 257 8.40 9.20 -26.58
C PHE A 257 7.82 9.03 -25.18
N SER A 258 8.53 8.31 -24.33
CA SER A 258 8.04 7.96 -22.99
C SER A 258 9.09 8.23 -21.93
N LEU A 259 8.61 8.67 -20.78
CA LEU A 259 9.41 8.88 -19.56
C LEU A 259 8.78 8.13 -18.39
N ASP A 260 9.63 7.53 -17.57
CA ASP A 260 9.25 6.89 -16.33
C ASP A 260 10.21 7.30 -15.22
N TYR A 261 9.66 7.72 -14.09
CA TYR A 261 10.38 8.16 -12.91
C TYR A 261 9.85 7.46 -11.66
N ALA A 262 10.77 7.00 -10.81
CA ALA A 262 10.45 6.44 -9.50
C ALA A 262 11.50 6.88 -8.48
N SER A 263 11.08 7.21 -7.28
CA SER A 263 11.95 7.54 -6.15
C SER A 263 11.46 6.86 -4.87
#